data_b8513149f293d27831e249eae1b1ef60
#
_entry.id   b8513149f293d27831e249eae1b1ef60
#
_cell.length_a   1.000
_cell.length_b   1.000
_cell.length_c   1.000
_cell.angle_alpha   90.00
_cell.angle_beta   90.00
_cell.angle_gamma   90.00
#
_symmetry.space_group_name_H-M   'P 1'
#
loop_
_entity.id
_entity.type
_entity.pdbx_description
1 polymer ?
#
loop_
_entity_poly.entity_id
_entity_poly.type
_entity_poly.pdbx_seq_one_letter_code
_entity_poly.pdbx_strand_id
1 'polypeptide(L)'
;MADAKTPGPIRRTLRWLFSPSARWSVFALVFVGLVLGATAVIGTQVSMAVSGTDEFCGTTCHSHEKFVYPEHQLSGHYNNRTGVRAMCVDCHVPHEYPKKLFVKAEKGIADAIAEVRGTISTQEKFDHERWRLANMVWDEMRADNSKNCRHCHDPQAMDNAKQSEDAVKQHKKFASGKATCIDCHTGVAHKEPTEPQAPAKAASSQ
;
A
#
# COMPACT_ATOMS: atom_id res chain seq x y z
N MET A 1 -54.65 -24.45 27.89
CA MET A 1 -54.29 -23.19 27.20
C MET A 1 -52.78 -23.10 27.23
N ALA A 2 -52.12 -23.27 26.09
CA ALA A 2 -50.65 -23.24 26.02
C ALA A 2 -50.18 -21.77 25.91
N ASP A 3 -49.40 -21.35 26.90
CA ASP A 3 -48.76 -20.03 26.89
C ASP A 3 -47.83 -19.86 25.66
N ALA A 4 -48.24 -19.02 24.73
CA ALA A 4 -47.41 -18.65 23.60
C ALA A 4 -46.26 -17.77 24.12
N LYS A 5 -45.07 -18.36 24.37
CA LYS A 5 -43.84 -17.65 24.72
C LYS A 5 -43.57 -16.54 23.71
N THR A 6 -43.62 -15.30 24.17
CA THR A 6 -43.22 -14.14 23.38
C THR A 6 -41.79 -14.30 22.88
N PRO A 7 -41.51 -14.16 21.57
CA PRO A 7 -40.19 -14.33 21.03
C PRO A 7 -39.23 -13.29 21.60
N GLY A 8 -38.04 -13.74 22.00
CA GLY A 8 -37.00 -12.86 22.54
C GLY A 8 -36.60 -11.73 21.59
N PRO A 9 -35.97 -10.66 22.11
CA PRO A 9 -35.68 -9.42 21.33
C PRO A 9 -34.92 -9.68 20.02
N ILE A 10 -33.94 -10.57 20.00
CA ILE A 10 -33.14 -10.92 18.81
C ILE A 10 -34.03 -11.53 17.72
N ARG A 11 -34.94 -12.46 18.08
CA ARG A 11 -35.85 -13.12 17.14
C ARG A 11 -36.89 -12.14 16.59
N ARG A 12 -37.29 -11.16 17.38
CA ARG A 12 -38.21 -10.07 16.96
C ARG A 12 -37.54 -9.16 15.96
N THR A 13 -36.28 -8.77 16.19
CA THR A 13 -35.49 -7.93 15.27
C THR A 13 -35.23 -8.64 13.93
N LEU A 14 -34.82 -9.92 13.98
CA LEU A 14 -34.63 -10.71 12.76
C LEU A 14 -35.94 -10.86 11.97
N ARG A 15 -37.06 -11.14 12.65
CA ARG A 15 -38.36 -11.26 12.00
C ARG A 15 -38.82 -9.96 11.35
N TRP A 16 -38.54 -8.81 11.99
CA TRP A 16 -38.80 -7.48 11.40
C TRP A 16 -37.87 -7.21 10.17
N LEU A 17 -36.61 -7.58 10.26
CA LEU A 17 -35.63 -7.40 9.17
C LEU A 17 -36.01 -8.22 7.91
N PHE A 18 -36.54 -9.42 8.08
CA PHE A 18 -36.89 -10.32 7.01
C PHE A 18 -38.41 -10.35 6.67
N SER A 19 -39.22 -9.53 7.33
CA SER A 19 -40.65 -9.44 6.97
C SER A 19 -40.79 -8.54 5.72
N PRO A 20 -41.62 -8.96 4.75
CA PRO A 20 -41.92 -8.11 3.60
C PRO A 20 -42.56 -6.80 4.08
N SER A 21 -42.04 -5.67 3.61
CA SER A 21 -42.55 -4.35 3.98
C SER A 21 -43.93 -4.13 3.31
N ALA A 22 -44.97 -3.94 4.12
CA ALA A 22 -46.28 -3.55 3.63
C ALA A 22 -46.33 -2.11 3.11
N ARG A 23 -45.28 -1.31 3.34
CA ARG A 23 -45.22 0.11 2.98
C ARG A 23 -44.45 0.42 1.68
N TRP A 24 -43.58 -0.48 1.24
CA TRP A 24 -42.73 -0.25 0.08
C TRP A 24 -42.92 -1.37 -0.93
N SER A 25 -43.10 -0.99 -2.18
CA SER A 25 -43.14 -1.98 -3.26
C SER A 25 -41.78 -2.65 -3.43
N VAL A 26 -41.78 -3.90 -3.92
CA VAL A 26 -40.51 -4.63 -4.22
C VAL A 26 -39.66 -3.82 -5.18
N PHE A 27 -40.29 -3.15 -6.16
CA PHE A 27 -39.55 -2.27 -7.07
C PHE A 27 -38.84 -1.13 -6.36
N ALA A 28 -39.47 -0.47 -5.39
CA ALA A 28 -38.83 0.62 -4.64
C ALA A 28 -37.65 0.11 -3.81
N LEU A 29 -37.75 -1.07 -3.17
CA LEU A 29 -36.67 -1.66 -2.40
C LEU A 29 -35.48 -2.05 -3.31
N VAL A 30 -35.74 -2.66 -4.46
CA VAL A 30 -34.72 -3.02 -5.44
C VAL A 30 -34.06 -1.75 -5.99
N PHE A 31 -34.83 -0.73 -6.36
CA PHE A 31 -34.30 0.53 -6.87
C PHE A 31 -33.40 1.22 -5.85
N VAL A 32 -33.85 1.35 -4.59
CA VAL A 32 -33.02 1.92 -3.52
C VAL A 32 -31.76 1.10 -3.29
N GLY A 33 -31.85 -0.23 -3.28
CA GLY A 33 -30.71 -1.11 -3.16
C GLY A 33 -29.68 -0.93 -4.30
N LEU A 34 -30.16 -0.80 -5.54
CA LEU A 34 -29.30 -0.53 -6.70
C LEU A 34 -28.63 0.84 -6.62
N VAL A 35 -29.37 1.87 -6.24
CA VAL A 35 -28.81 3.23 -6.08
C VAL A 35 -27.75 3.25 -4.98
N LEU A 36 -28.03 2.65 -3.83
CA LEU A 36 -27.06 2.57 -2.73
C LEU A 36 -25.82 1.76 -3.11
N GLY A 37 -26.03 0.63 -3.78
CA GLY A 37 -24.93 -0.21 -4.28
C GLY A 37 -24.06 0.52 -5.30
N ALA A 38 -24.67 1.17 -6.28
CA ALA A 38 -23.96 1.97 -7.27
C ALA A 38 -23.19 3.14 -6.62
N THR A 39 -23.81 3.85 -5.68
CA THR A 39 -23.17 4.95 -4.95
C THR A 39 -21.98 4.44 -4.13
N ALA A 40 -22.11 3.30 -3.47
CA ALA A 40 -21.02 2.71 -2.70
C ALA A 40 -19.83 2.30 -3.60
N VAL A 41 -20.10 1.68 -4.75
CA VAL A 41 -19.06 1.31 -5.71
C VAL A 41 -18.37 2.54 -6.28
N ILE A 42 -19.14 3.51 -6.79
CA ILE A 42 -18.58 4.75 -7.35
C ILE A 42 -17.79 5.51 -6.27
N GLY A 43 -18.36 5.67 -5.09
CA GLY A 43 -17.69 6.36 -3.98
C GLY A 43 -16.37 5.70 -3.59
N THR A 44 -16.33 4.37 -3.56
CA THR A 44 -15.08 3.63 -3.32
C THR A 44 -14.06 3.87 -4.43
N GLN A 45 -14.46 3.81 -5.71
CA GLN A 45 -13.54 4.04 -6.83
C GLN A 45 -12.99 5.48 -6.83
N VAL A 46 -13.85 6.47 -6.61
CA VAL A 46 -13.44 7.88 -6.51
C VAL A 46 -12.47 8.08 -5.33
N SER A 47 -12.80 7.53 -4.15
CA SER A 47 -11.92 7.59 -2.98
C SER A 47 -10.55 6.97 -3.26
N MET A 48 -10.52 5.80 -3.91
CA MET A 48 -9.28 5.12 -4.27
C MET A 48 -8.47 5.89 -5.32
N ALA A 49 -9.14 6.53 -6.29
CA ALA A 49 -8.47 7.33 -7.30
C ALA A 49 -7.85 8.60 -6.69
N VAL A 50 -8.62 9.38 -5.94
CA VAL A 50 -8.14 10.63 -5.30
C VAL A 50 -7.03 10.34 -4.31
N SER A 51 -7.26 9.40 -3.39
CA SER A 51 -6.26 9.06 -2.37
C SER A 51 -5.07 8.25 -2.91
N GLY A 52 -5.07 7.90 -4.20
CA GLY A 52 -3.96 7.22 -4.88
C GLY A 52 -3.01 8.16 -5.62
N THR A 53 -3.29 9.45 -5.66
CA THR A 53 -2.40 10.42 -6.33
C THR A 53 -1.13 10.69 -5.52
N ASP A 54 -0.04 11.05 -6.22
CA ASP A 54 1.19 11.49 -5.57
C ASP A 54 0.98 12.72 -4.71
N GLU A 55 0.12 13.65 -5.15
CA GLU A 55 -0.23 14.82 -4.40
C GLU A 55 -0.87 14.45 -3.06
N PHE A 56 -1.86 13.56 -3.07
CA PHE A 56 -2.48 13.10 -1.82
C PHE A 56 -1.47 12.42 -0.90
N CYS A 57 -0.74 11.43 -1.39
CA CYS A 57 0.22 10.67 -0.57
C CYS A 57 1.41 11.52 -0.12
N GLY A 58 1.88 12.43 -0.99
CA GLY A 58 3.07 13.22 -0.75
C GLY A 58 2.84 14.49 0.06
N THR A 59 1.61 15.05 0.10
CA THR A 59 1.37 16.36 0.73
C THR A 59 0.35 16.37 1.86
N THR A 60 -0.44 15.30 2.04
CA THR A 60 -1.44 15.23 3.11
C THR A 60 -0.80 15.08 4.50
N CYS A 61 0.32 14.34 4.59
CA CYS A 61 1.08 14.17 5.83
C CYS A 61 2.36 15.00 5.79
N HIS A 62 2.62 15.77 6.84
CA HIS A 62 3.81 16.65 6.94
C HIS A 62 5.13 15.90 6.83
N SER A 63 5.19 14.68 7.36
CA SER A 63 6.38 13.84 7.28
C SER A 63 6.66 13.40 5.83
N HIS A 64 5.63 13.06 5.08
CA HIS A 64 5.77 12.71 3.67
C HIS A 64 6.19 13.92 2.83
N GLU A 65 5.53 15.06 3.03
CA GLU A 65 5.82 16.31 2.32
C GLU A 65 7.27 16.77 2.50
N LYS A 66 7.80 16.64 3.72
CA LYS A 66 9.14 17.14 4.06
C LYS A 66 10.27 16.17 3.73
N PHE A 67 10.06 14.86 3.93
CA PHE A 67 11.16 13.90 3.93
C PHE A 67 11.10 12.89 2.78
N VAL A 68 9.90 12.45 2.40
CA VAL A 68 9.72 11.31 1.47
C VAL A 68 9.44 11.77 0.04
N TYR A 69 8.51 12.71 -0.12
CA TYR A 69 8.06 13.15 -1.44
C TYR A 69 9.15 13.89 -2.23
N PRO A 70 9.97 14.78 -1.63
CA PRO A 70 11.07 15.42 -2.36
C PRO A 70 12.09 14.41 -2.91
N GLU A 71 12.37 13.33 -2.18
CA GLU A 71 13.27 12.28 -2.66
C GLU A 71 12.67 11.52 -3.85
N HIS A 72 11.38 11.20 -3.79
CA HIS A 72 10.68 10.58 -4.90
C HIS A 72 10.71 11.46 -6.15
N GLN A 73 10.47 12.77 -6.01
CA GLN A 73 10.50 13.73 -7.11
C GLN A 73 11.86 13.79 -7.84
N LEU A 74 12.95 13.48 -7.16
CA LEU A 74 14.31 13.42 -7.72
C LEU A 74 14.63 12.05 -8.35
N SER A 75 13.79 11.05 -8.16
CA SER A 75 14.02 9.70 -8.66
C SER A 75 13.74 9.56 -10.15
N GLY A 76 14.39 8.56 -10.78
CA GLY A 76 14.10 8.19 -12.17
C GLY A 76 12.69 7.61 -12.37
N HIS A 77 11.99 7.21 -11.31
CA HIS A 77 10.59 6.78 -11.36
C HIS A 77 9.60 7.96 -11.40
N TYR A 78 10.00 9.11 -10.93
CA TYR A 78 9.20 10.32 -11.00
C TYR A 78 9.51 11.15 -12.23
N ASN A 79 10.80 11.37 -12.51
CA ASN A 79 11.25 12.23 -13.59
C ASN A 79 12.24 11.49 -14.50
N ASN A 80 11.81 11.16 -15.71
CA ASN A 80 12.59 10.40 -16.67
C ASN A 80 12.34 10.81 -18.12
N ARG A 81 13.18 10.33 -19.02
CA ARG A 81 13.14 10.67 -20.46
C ARG A 81 11.89 10.13 -21.18
N THR A 82 11.19 9.15 -20.62
CA THR A 82 10.01 8.54 -21.27
C THR A 82 8.72 9.24 -20.92
N GLY A 83 8.69 10.05 -19.86
CA GLY A 83 7.49 10.71 -19.35
C GLY A 83 6.54 9.79 -18.61
N VAL A 84 6.87 8.50 -18.43
CA VAL A 84 6.07 7.55 -17.62
C VAL A 84 6.47 7.69 -16.17
N ARG A 85 5.54 8.17 -15.34
CA ARG A 85 5.75 8.37 -13.91
C ARG A 85 5.11 7.24 -13.12
N ALA A 86 5.86 6.65 -12.19
CA ALA A 86 5.34 5.76 -11.18
C ALA A 86 4.88 6.56 -9.95
N MET A 87 3.64 6.39 -9.55
CA MET A 87 3.07 7.02 -8.35
C MET A 87 3.43 6.23 -7.09
N CYS A 88 3.32 6.87 -5.93
CA CYS A 88 3.55 6.21 -4.63
C CYS A 88 2.78 4.89 -4.51
N VAL A 89 1.51 4.87 -4.93
CA VAL A 89 0.65 3.69 -4.87
C VAL A 89 1.10 2.55 -5.79
N ASP A 90 1.83 2.84 -6.86
CA ASP A 90 2.27 1.80 -7.81
C ASP A 90 3.30 0.87 -7.20
N CYS A 91 4.09 1.37 -6.23
CA CYS A 91 5.07 0.60 -5.49
C CYS A 91 4.55 0.09 -4.13
N HIS A 92 3.72 0.91 -3.43
CA HIS A 92 3.35 0.65 -2.05
C HIS A 92 1.99 -0.01 -1.84
N VAL A 93 1.15 -0.08 -2.87
CA VAL A 93 -0.20 -0.65 -2.78
C VAL A 93 -0.40 -1.71 -3.87
N PRO A 94 -0.87 -2.91 -3.53
CA PRO A 94 -1.16 -3.94 -4.53
C PRO A 94 -2.16 -3.46 -5.58
N HIS A 95 -2.02 -3.92 -6.82
CA HIS A 95 -2.93 -3.55 -7.91
C HIS A 95 -4.25 -4.32 -7.89
N GLU A 96 -4.28 -5.50 -7.24
CA GLU A 96 -5.43 -6.40 -7.27
C GLU A 96 -6.47 -6.09 -6.19
N TYR A 97 -7.75 -6.11 -6.59
CA TYR A 97 -8.87 -6.14 -5.67
C TYR A 97 -9.16 -7.57 -5.18
N PRO A 98 -9.62 -7.77 -3.93
CA PRO A 98 -9.89 -6.76 -2.91
C PRO A 98 -8.67 -6.35 -2.08
N LYS A 99 -7.48 -6.98 -2.28
CA LYS A 99 -6.26 -6.74 -1.50
C LYS A 99 -5.88 -5.26 -1.47
N LYS A 100 -6.04 -4.57 -2.60
CA LYS A 100 -5.81 -3.12 -2.72
C LYS A 100 -6.54 -2.30 -1.66
N LEU A 101 -7.83 -2.59 -1.42
CA LEU A 101 -8.64 -1.88 -0.43
C LEU A 101 -8.12 -2.08 0.99
N PHE A 102 -7.86 -3.33 1.36
CA PHE A 102 -7.43 -3.68 2.72
C PHE A 102 -6.05 -3.10 3.03
N VAL A 103 -5.08 -3.30 2.14
CA VAL A 103 -3.71 -2.77 2.34
C VAL A 103 -3.70 -1.25 2.40
N LYS A 104 -4.48 -0.59 1.53
CA LYS A 104 -4.55 0.87 1.54
C LYS A 104 -5.21 1.41 2.82
N ALA A 105 -6.25 0.75 3.32
CA ALA A 105 -6.88 1.13 4.58
C ALA A 105 -5.93 0.90 5.77
N GLU A 106 -5.29 -0.25 5.83
CA GLU A 106 -4.33 -0.61 6.89
C GLU A 106 -3.16 0.38 6.96
N LYS A 107 -2.48 0.59 5.82
CA LYS A 107 -1.32 1.51 5.76
C LYS A 107 -1.74 2.95 6.00
N GLY A 108 -2.84 3.42 5.41
CA GLY A 108 -3.33 4.77 5.62
C GLY A 108 -3.71 5.07 7.08
N ILE A 109 -4.30 4.10 7.79
CA ILE A 109 -4.59 4.24 9.23
C ILE A 109 -3.28 4.25 10.04
N ALA A 110 -2.34 3.36 9.72
CA ALA A 110 -1.06 3.29 10.40
C ALA A 110 -0.26 4.60 10.23
N ASP A 111 -0.21 5.14 9.02
CA ASP A 111 0.46 6.40 8.71
C ASP A 111 -0.21 7.60 9.42
N ALA A 112 -1.55 7.66 9.44
CA ALA A 112 -2.27 8.69 10.16
C ALA A 112 -1.99 8.65 11.68
N ILE A 113 -1.93 7.47 12.27
CA ILE A 113 -1.57 7.29 13.68
C ILE A 113 -0.12 7.72 13.93
N ALA A 114 0.82 7.35 13.05
CA ALA A 114 2.21 7.72 13.17
C ALA A 114 2.43 9.24 13.06
N GLU A 115 1.70 9.90 12.16
CA GLU A 115 1.71 11.35 11.97
C GLU A 115 1.19 12.07 13.23
N VAL A 116 0.02 11.66 13.76
CA VAL A 116 -0.54 12.25 14.99
C VAL A 116 0.38 12.05 16.20
N ARG A 117 1.05 10.91 16.29
CA ARG A 117 2.04 10.62 17.35
C ARG A 117 3.37 11.37 17.16
N GLY A 118 3.61 11.96 16.00
CA GLY A 118 4.87 12.62 15.66
C GLY A 118 6.05 11.66 15.63
N THR A 119 5.84 10.40 15.20
CA THR A 119 6.86 9.35 15.19
C THR A 119 8.06 9.73 14.33
N ILE A 120 7.82 10.38 13.20
CA ILE A 120 8.85 10.84 12.24
C ILE A 120 8.68 12.34 11.94
N SER A 121 8.33 13.14 12.95
CA SER A 121 7.98 14.56 12.78
C SER A 121 9.17 15.49 12.54
N THR A 122 10.41 15.03 12.81
CA THR A 122 11.65 15.79 12.56
C THR A 122 12.62 14.97 11.69
N GLN A 123 13.60 15.65 11.08
CA GLN A 123 14.62 15.00 10.26
C GLN A 123 15.37 13.92 11.04
N GLU A 124 15.74 14.21 12.29
CA GLU A 124 16.50 13.28 13.14
C GLU A 124 15.68 12.02 13.44
N LYS A 125 14.38 12.16 13.75
CA LYS A 125 13.49 11.03 13.99
C LYS A 125 13.32 10.20 12.71
N PHE A 126 13.14 10.86 11.57
CA PHE A 126 13.01 10.19 10.29
C PHE A 126 14.27 9.42 9.92
N ASP A 127 15.45 10.03 10.07
CA ASP A 127 16.72 9.37 9.77
C ASP A 127 16.99 8.18 10.70
N HIS A 128 16.61 8.29 11.97
CA HIS A 128 16.69 7.19 12.93
C HIS A 128 15.80 5.99 12.54
N GLU A 129 14.58 6.26 12.08
CA GLU A 129 13.61 5.23 11.74
C GLU A 129 13.75 4.73 10.28
N ARG A 130 14.47 5.45 9.43
CA ARG A 130 14.57 5.20 7.98
C ARG A 130 14.97 3.76 7.65
N TRP A 131 16.00 3.22 8.30
CA TRP A 131 16.46 1.85 8.08
C TRP A 131 15.38 0.82 8.40
N ARG A 132 14.72 0.96 9.52
CA ARG A 132 13.63 0.07 9.94
C ARG A 132 12.44 0.15 8.97
N LEU A 133 12.03 1.36 8.61
CA LEU A 133 10.91 1.59 7.68
C LEU A 133 11.20 1.03 6.28
N ALA A 134 12.42 1.23 5.79
CA ALA A 134 12.82 0.68 4.50
C ALA A 134 12.81 -0.85 4.50
N ASN A 135 13.36 -1.48 5.54
CA ASN A 135 13.35 -2.94 5.64
C ASN A 135 11.94 -3.52 5.70
N MET A 136 11.00 -2.88 6.41
CA MET A 136 9.59 -3.32 6.40
C MET A 136 9.02 -3.37 4.98
N VAL A 137 9.26 -2.33 4.18
CA VAL A 137 8.78 -2.27 2.79
C VAL A 137 9.52 -3.28 1.91
N TRP A 138 10.83 -3.42 2.05
CA TRP A 138 11.61 -4.40 1.29
C TRP A 138 11.19 -5.83 1.59
N ASP A 139 10.88 -6.15 2.85
CA ASP A 139 10.40 -7.48 3.25
C ASP A 139 9.03 -7.80 2.64
N GLU A 140 8.12 -6.83 2.61
CA GLU A 140 6.83 -6.96 1.91
C GLU A 140 7.05 -7.22 0.41
N MET A 141 7.95 -6.47 -0.24
CA MET A 141 8.26 -6.64 -1.65
C MET A 141 8.97 -7.97 -1.96
N ARG A 142 9.80 -8.47 -1.05
CA ARG A 142 10.38 -9.83 -1.16
C ARG A 142 9.32 -10.90 -1.05
N ALA A 143 8.42 -10.77 -0.07
CA ALA A 143 7.38 -11.75 0.19
C ALA A 143 6.43 -11.96 -0.99
N ASP A 144 6.18 -10.94 -1.82
CA ASP A 144 5.33 -11.04 -3.01
C ASP A 144 6.11 -11.14 -4.33
N ASN A 145 7.42 -11.39 -4.26
CA ASN A 145 8.31 -11.47 -5.41
C ASN A 145 8.32 -10.17 -6.24
N SER A 146 8.35 -9.03 -5.56
CA SER A 146 8.38 -7.68 -6.14
C SER A 146 7.28 -7.48 -7.20
N LYS A 147 6.06 -7.93 -6.88
CA LYS A 147 4.93 -7.98 -7.81
C LYS A 147 4.58 -6.61 -8.38
N ASN A 148 4.66 -5.55 -7.56
CA ASN A 148 4.39 -4.19 -7.99
C ASN A 148 5.43 -3.70 -9.02
N CYS A 149 6.70 -4.04 -8.86
CA CYS A 149 7.73 -3.74 -9.87
C CYS A 149 7.42 -4.43 -11.20
N ARG A 150 7.02 -5.70 -11.12
CA ARG A 150 6.69 -6.52 -12.29
C ARG A 150 5.39 -6.13 -12.98
N HIS A 151 4.61 -5.25 -12.38
CA HIS A 151 3.43 -4.67 -13.04
C HIS A 151 3.81 -3.80 -14.24
N CYS A 152 4.93 -3.08 -14.15
CA CYS A 152 5.46 -2.24 -15.23
C CYS A 152 6.70 -2.84 -15.91
N HIS A 153 7.52 -3.57 -15.17
CA HIS A 153 8.75 -4.18 -15.66
C HIS A 153 8.54 -5.67 -15.94
N ASP A 154 8.43 -6.04 -17.23
CA ASP A 154 8.40 -7.43 -17.64
C ASP A 154 9.83 -7.95 -17.84
N PRO A 155 10.31 -8.88 -16.98
CA PRO A 155 11.65 -9.45 -17.14
C PRO A 155 11.88 -10.20 -18.45
N GLN A 156 10.82 -10.70 -19.09
CA GLN A 156 10.92 -11.41 -20.35
C GLN A 156 11.08 -10.44 -21.53
N ALA A 157 10.61 -9.21 -21.38
CA ALA A 157 10.76 -8.16 -22.38
C ALA A 157 12.09 -7.37 -22.26
N MET A 158 12.93 -7.68 -21.27
CA MET A 158 14.23 -7.03 -21.08
C MET A 158 15.24 -7.49 -22.14
N ASP A 159 15.79 -6.52 -22.87
CA ASP A 159 16.81 -6.77 -23.87
C ASP A 159 18.19 -6.92 -23.21
N ASN A 160 18.69 -8.15 -23.17
CA ASN A 160 19.99 -8.47 -22.59
C ASN A 160 21.17 -7.77 -23.31
N ALA A 161 21.02 -7.45 -24.59
CA ALA A 161 22.09 -6.77 -25.36
C ALA A 161 22.28 -5.30 -24.92
N LYS A 162 21.29 -4.73 -24.27
CA LYS A 162 21.32 -3.36 -23.72
C LYS A 162 21.71 -3.30 -22.24
N GLN A 163 22.03 -4.44 -21.64
CA GLN A 163 22.44 -4.53 -20.25
C GLN A 163 23.94 -4.80 -20.14
N SER A 164 24.54 -4.45 -19.00
CA SER A 164 25.90 -4.89 -18.71
C SER A 164 25.95 -6.40 -18.49
N GLU A 165 27.10 -7.03 -18.70
CA GLU A 165 27.29 -8.46 -18.49
C GLU A 165 26.95 -8.87 -17.04
N ASP A 166 27.29 -8.04 -16.05
CA ASP A 166 26.97 -8.27 -14.65
C ASP A 166 25.46 -8.20 -14.40
N ALA A 167 24.75 -7.24 -14.98
CA ALA A 167 23.29 -7.15 -14.87
C ALA A 167 22.62 -8.40 -15.45
N VAL A 168 23.04 -8.84 -16.65
CA VAL A 168 22.53 -10.08 -17.28
C VAL A 168 22.77 -11.29 -16.38
N LYS A 169 23.94 -11.40 -15.75
CA LYS A 169 24.28 -12.49 -14.85
C LYS A 169 23.40 -12.48 -13.59
N GLN A 170 23.14 -11.30 -13.01
CA GLN A 170 22.27 -11.19 -11.82
C GLN A 170 20.80 -11.42 -12.18
N HIS A 171 20.33 -10.95 -13.33
CA HIS A 171 18.95 -11.20 -13.78
C HIS A 171 18.67 -12.69 -14.04
N LYS A 172 19.68 -13.50 -14.34
CA LYS A 172 19.52 -14.97 -14.35
C LYS A 172 19.17 -15.56 -12.98
N LYS A 173 19.65 -14.96 -11.88
CA LYS A 173 19.26 -15.37 -10.51
C LYS A 173 17.79 -15.06 -10.26
N PHE A 174 17.35 -13.88 -10.67
CA PHE A 174 15.94 -13.52 -10.62
C PHE A 174 15.07 -14.49 -11.42
N ALA A 175 15.43 -14.80 -12.68
CA ALA A 175 14.71 -15.74 -13.53
C ALA A 175 14.63 -17.15 -12.92
N SER A 176 15.62 -17.57 -12.12
CA SER A 176 15.63 -18.86 -11.41
C SER A 176 14.89 -18.84 -10.06
N GLY A 177 14.26 -17.72 -9.67
CA GLY A 177 13.54 -17.57 -8.41
C GLY A 177 14.44 -17.46 -7.16
N LYS A 178 15.75 -17.24 -7.33
CA LYS A 178 16.72 -17.12 -6.23
C LYS A 178 16.87 -15.71 -5.68
N ALA A 179 16.28 -14.71 -6.33
CA ALA A 179 16.29 -13.32 -5.92
C ALA A 179 15.02 -12.61 -6.42
N THR A 180 14.67 -11.53 -5.79
CA THR A 180 13.59 -10.62 -6.20
C THR A 180 14.18 -9.31 -6.72
N CYS A 181 13.36 -8.45 -7.35
CA CYS A 181 13.86 -7.15 -7.85
C CYS A 181 14.43 -6.30 -6.72
N ILE A 182 13.74 -6.27 -5.58
CA ILE A 182 14.12 -5.43 -4.44
C ILE A 182 15.41 -5.89 -3.74
N ASP A 183 15.85 -7.11 -3.95
CA ASP A 183 17.12 -7.59 -3.36
C ASP A 183 18.35 -6.86 -3.91
N CYS A 184 18.22 -6.23 -5.08
CA CYS A 184 19.32 -5.51 -5.74
C CYS A 184 18.94 -4.06 -6.09
N HIS A 185 17.64 -3.74 -6.19
CA HIS A 185 17.14 -2.43 -6.62
C HIS A 185 16.47 -1.68 -5.47
N THR A 186 17.22 -1.38 -4.39
CA THR A 186 16.72 -0.70 -3.20
C THR A 186 16.61 0.79 -3.43
N GLY A 187 17.45 1.61 -3.65
CA GLY A 187 17.37 3.08 -3.73
C GLY A 187 16.68 3.67 -4.97
N VAL A 188 15.66 2.99 -5.57
CA VAL A 188 15.09 3.38 -6.89
C VAL A 188 14.13 4.57 -6.83
N ALA A 189 13.50 4.84 -5.69
CA ALA A 189 12.52 5.92 -5.53
C ALA A 189 12.83 6.86 -4.35
N HIS A 190 13.59 6.38 -3.38
CA HIS A 190 13.99 7.12 -2.18
C HIS A 190 15.48 6.95 -1.94
N LYS A 191 16.07 7.89 -1.21
CA LYS A 191 17.45 7.78 -0.77
C LYS A 191 17.62 6.50 0.05
N GLU A 192 18.59 5.68 -0.34
CA GLU A 192 18.90 4.43 0.34
C GLU A 192 19.38 4.70 1.76
N PRO A 193 18.80 4.05 2.78
CA PRO A 193 19.24 4.22 4.15
C PRO A 193 20.57 3.53 4.39
N THR A 194 21.37 4.10 5.27
CA THR A 194 22.58 3.44 5.78
C THR A 194 22.18 2.49 6.90
N GLU A 195 22.72 1.27 6.87
CA GLU A 195 22.53 0.32 7.98
C GLU A 195 23.14 0.91 9.26
N PRO A 196 22.40 0.92 10.39
CA PRO A 196 22.95 1.35 11.66
C PRO A 196 24.15 0.50 12.05
N GLN A 197 25.30 1.13 12.29
CA GLN A 197 26.45 0.41 12.80
C GLN A 197 26.12 -0.18 14.17
N ALA A 198 26.35 -1.48 14.33
CA ALA A 198 26.25 -2.10 15.66
C ALA A 198 27.11 -1.30 16.65
N PRO A 199 26.60 -1.02 17.86
CA PRO A 199 27.41 -0.32 18.86
C PRO A 199 28.73 -1.05 19.01
N ALA A 200 29.84 -0.33 18.85
CA ALA A 200 31.17 -0.88 19.04
C ALA A 200 31.18 -1.60 20.41
N LYS A 201 31.44 -2.92 20.40
CA LYS A 201 31.58 -3.66 21.65
C LYS A 201 32.60 -2.88 22.51
N ALA A 202 32.12 -2.36 23.65
CA ALA A 202 32.98 -1.70 24.58
C ALA A 202 34.17 -2.65 24.82
N ALA A 203 35.37 -2.20 24.46
CA ALA A 203 36.57 -2.96 24.72
C ALA A 203 36.61 -3.19 26.23
N SER A 204 36.41 -4.44 26.64
CA SER A 204 36.57 -4.83 28.03
C SER A 204 38.02 -4.58 28.37
N SER A 205 38.27 -3.46 29.06
CA SER A 205 39.55 -3.20 29.70
C SER A 205 39.80 -4.30 30.73
N GLN A 206 40.71 -5.17 30.39
CA GLN A 206 41.34 -6.07 31.38
C GLN A 206 42.30 -5.26 32.25
#